data_defe7af04008fdbc5dd6468a72ac610f
#
_entry.id   defe7af04008fdbc5dd6468a72ac610f
#
_cell.length_a   1.000
_cell.length_b   1.000
_cell.length_c   1.000
_cell.angle_alpha   90.00
_cell.angle_beta   90.00
_cell.angle_gamma   90.00
#
_symmetry.space_group_name_H-M   'P 1'
#
loop_
_entity.id
_entity.type
_entity.pdbx_description
1 polymer ?
#
loop_
_entity_poly.entity_id
_entity_poly.type
_entity_poly.pdbx_seq_one_letter_code
_entity_poly.pdbx_strand_id
1 'polypeptide(L)'
;MSDVPNRGGQRLAVYAVGGNALSNPSLTGGIAKSNAENVMESVLEDVVDLLEAGFRVVLTHGNGPQVGEMLLMEEALFDRRNAFGNDSPMPEGLDHWVAASQGTLGHDIATRLENTLRRRGRHEQVATLVTRVEVSSSDPAFSQPTKPIGPVIDDLDSVPDTWAIGVTNIDVGPRRVVASPMPISIIDSDAIEALLLAGAVVLCGGGGGIPVIADKGGIKGIEAVIDKD
;
A
#
# COMPACT_ATOMS: atom_id res chain seq x y z
N MET A 1 15.09 3.47 -33.75
CA MET A 1 14.20 2.46 -33.18
C MET A 1 15.12 1.51 -32.40
N SER A 2 15.13 1.60 -31.08
CA SER A 2 15.89 0.68 -30.24
C SER A 2 15.11 -0.66 -30.21
N ASP A 3 15.80 -1.76 -30.56
CA ASP A 3 15.27 -3.10 -30.41
C ASP A 3 14.84 -3.32 -28.95
N VAL A 4 13.54 -3.31 -28.69
CA VAL A 4 12.99 -3.78 -27.42
C VAL A 4 13.16 -5.30 -27.41
N PRO A 5 13.98 -5.88 -26.53
CA PRO A 5 14.16 -7.33 -26.48
C PRO A 5 12.82 -7.99 -26.19
N ASN A 6 12.50 -9.04 -26.95
CA ASN A 6 11.30 -9.86 -26.71
C ASN A 6 11.42 -10.53 -25.33
N ARG A 7 10.82 -9.93 -24.32
CA ARG A 7 10.83 -10.41 -22.93
C ARG A 7 9.64 -11.30 -22.56
N GLY A 8 8.76 -11.63 -23.53
CA GLY A 8 7.56 -12.44 -23.28
C GLY A 8 7.82 -13.88 -22.81
N GLY A 9 9.06 -14.36 -22.91
CA GLY A 9 9.46 -15.69 -22.41
C GLY A 9 10.16 -15.68 -21.03
N GLN A 10 10.42 -14.52 -20.44
CA GLN A 10 11.04 -14.45 -19.11
C GLN A 10 10.04 -14.79 -18.00
N ARG A 11 10.52 -15.53 -16.99
CA ARG A 11 9.70 -15.82 -15.79
C ARG A 11 9.39 -14.53 -15.04
N LEU A 12 8.19 -14.48 -14.45
CA LEU A 12 7.74 -13.38 -13.61
C LEU A 12 7.88 -13.78 -12.13
N ALA A 13 8.45 -12.90 -11.32
CA ALA A 13 8.45 -12.99 -9.87
C ALA A 13 7.57 -11.87 -9.30
N VAL A 14 6.70 -12.20 -8.35
CA VAL A 14 6.00 -11.24 -7.51
C VAL A 14 6.63 -11.28 -6.13
N TYR A 15 7.20 -10.17 -5.69
CA TYR A 15 7.87 -10.04 -4.41
C TYR A 15 7.06 -9.15 -3.47
N ALA A 16 6.60 -9.71 -2.35
CA ALA A 16 5.78 -8.98 -1.38
C ALA A 16 6.64 -8.47 -0.21
N VAL A 17 6.66 -7.16 -0.02
CA VAL A 17 7.38 -6.51 1.09
C VAL A 17 6.47 -6.43 2.31
N GLY A 18 6.82 -7.15 3.37
CA GLY A 18 6.05 -7.20 4.62
C GLY A 18 6.13 -5.89 5.43
N GLY A 19 5.16 -5.69 6.34
CA GLY A 19 5.05 -4.48 7.16
C GLY A 19 6.28 -4.20 8.04
N ASN A 20 7.00 -5.24 8.48
CA ASN A 20 8.20 -5.07 9.30
C ASN A 20 9.36 -4.36 8.57
N ALA A 21 9.45 -4.54 7.25
CA ALA A 21 10.42 -3.84 6.42
C ALA A 21 10.02 -2.37 6.15
N LEU A 22 8.75 -2.04 6.36
CA LEU A 22 8.14 -0.73 6.07
C LEU A 22 7.90 0.10 7.35
N SER A 23 8.20 -0.44 8.53
CA SER A 23 8.03 0.29 9.78
C SER A 23 8.83 1.59 9.74
N ASN A 24 8.16 2.72 10.01
CA ASN A 24 8.82 4.02 9.98
C ASN A 24 9.85 4.11 11.11
N PRO A 25 11.16 4.18 10.78
CA PRO A 25 12.20 4.21 11.78
C PRO A 25 12.17 5.45 12.69
N SER A 26 11.44 6.49 12.29
CA SER A 26 11.33 7.76 13.03
C SER A 26 10.46 7.65 14.28
N LEU A 27 9.57 6.65 14.34
CA LEU A 27 8.62 6.46 15.44
C LEU A 27 9.09 5.42 16.47
N THR A 28 10.04 4.57 16.08
CA THR A 28 10.62 3.54 16.95
C THR A 28 12.10 3.85 17.20
N GLY A 29 12.48 4.15 18.45
CA GLY A 29 13.83 4.58 18.80
C GLY A 29 14.93 3.52 18.54
N GLY A 30 16.11 3.94 18.10
CA GLY A 30 17.38 3.24 18.18
C GLY A 30 17.49 1.90 17.44
N ILE A 31 17.39 0.78 18.17
CA ILE A 31 17.69 -0.58 17.65
C ILE A 31 16.64 -1.05 16.63
N ALA A 32 15.36 -0.69 16.81
CA ALA A 32 14.29 -1.07 15.87
C ALA A 32 14.47 -0.37 14.51
N LYS A 33 14.98 0.84 14.49
CA LYS A 33 15.33 1.59 13.28
C LYS A 33 16.38 0.88 12.44
N SER A 34 17.49 0.48 13.05
CA SER A 34 18.57 -0.20 12.32
C SER A 34 18.13 -1.57 11.77
N ASN A 35 17.26 -2.27 12.46
CA ASN A 35 16.73 -3.56 12.00
C ASN A 35 15.81 -3.41 10.80
N ALA A 36 14.90 -2.45 10.78
CA ALA A 36 14.02 -2.20 9.64
C ALA A 36 14.79 -1.75 8.39
N GLU A 37 15.79 -0.89 8.56
CA GLU A 37 16.68 -0.47 7.47
C GLU A 37 17.45 -1.66 6.88
N ASN A 38 18.02 -2.53 7.71
CA ASN A 38 18.74 -3.72 7.29
C ASN A 38 17.82 -4.73 6.56
N VAL A 39 16.60 -4.92 7.06
CA VAL A 39 15.60 -5.78 6.41
C VAL A 39 15.23 -5.24 5.03
N MET A 40 14.99 -3.93 4.91
CA MET A 40 14.68 -3.31 3.61
C MET A 40 15.85 -3.45 2.64
N GLU A 41 17.08 -3.21 3.08
CA GLU A 41 18.25 -3.40 2.20
C GLU A 41 18.38 -4.83 1.71
N SER A 42 18.18 -5.83 2.58
CA SER A 42 18.18 -7.24 2.18
C SER A 42 17.10 -7.54 1.13
N VAL A 43 15.87 -7.03 1.32
CA VAL A 43 14.78 -7.16 0.35
C VAL A 43 15.16 -6.59 -1.01
N LEU A 44 15.80 -5.43 -1.03
CA LEU A 44 16.21 -4.79 -2.29
C LEU A 44 17.33 -5.54 -3.01
N GLU A 45 18.27 -6.12 -2.28
CA GLU A 45 19.28 -7.00 -2.84
C GLU A 45 18.67 -8.29 -3.41
N ASP A 46 17.69 -8.92 -2.73
CA ASP A 46 16.96 -10.09 -3.24
C ASP A 46 16.25 -9.76 -4.58
N VAL A 47 15.67 -8.57 -4.70
CA VAL A 47 15.04 -8.11 -5.95
C VAL A 47 16.07 -8.02 -7.08
N VAL A 48 17.26 -7.50 -6.80
CA VAL A 48 18.34 -7.41 -7.80
C VAL A 48 18.83 -8.81 -8.19
N ASP A 49 18.96 -9.72 -7.24
CA ASP A 49 19.33 -11.12 -7.49
C ASP A 49 18.30 -11.82 -8.41
N LEU A 50 17.00 -11.56 -8.21
CA LEU A 50 15.94 -12.06 -9.12
C LEU A 50 16.10 -11.51 -10.54
N LEU A 51 16.41 -10.23 -10.69
CA LEU A 51 16.69 -9.61 -11.99
C LEU A 51 17.92 -10.22 -12.66
N GLU A 52 18.99 -10.48 -11.90
CA GLU A 52 20.21 -11.15 -12.38
C GLU A 52 19.95 -12.60 -12.79
N ALA A 53 19.03 -13.28 -12.09
CA ALA A 53 18.57 -14.62 -12.46
C ALA A 53 17.62 -14.61 -13.68
N GLY A 54 17.37 -13.46 -14.29
CA GLY A 54 16.58 -13.30 -15.52
C GLY A 54 15.08 -13.26 -15.32
N PHE A 55 14.58 -12.97 -14.12
CA PHE A 55 13.17 -12.72 -13.88
C PHE A 55 12.78 -11.29 -14.25
N ARG A 56 11.52 -11.10 -14.67
CA ARG A 56 10.82 -9.84 -14.54
C ARG A 56 10.27 -9.76 -13.12
N VAL A 57 10.29 -8.59 -12.51
CA VAL A 57 9.91 -8.45 -11.11
C VAL A 57 8.79 -7.43 -10.92
N VAL A 58 7.76 -7.86 -10.21
CA VAL A 58 6.74 -7.01 -9.60
C VAL A 58 6.99 -6.97 -8.11
N LEU A 59 7.01 -5.77 -7.52
CA LEU A 59 6.97 -5.59 -6.08
C LEU A 59 5.58 -5.15 -5.64
N THR A 60 5.14 -5.69 -4.51
CA THR A 60 4.01 -5.16 -3.77
C THR A 60 4.38 -4.97 -2.30
N HIS A 61 3.62 -4.18 -1.57
CA HIS A 61 3.91 -3.88 -0.16
C HIS A 61 2.62 -3.76 0.67
N GLY A 62 2.73 -3.97 1.98
CA GLY A 62 1.67 -3.60 2.92
C GLY A 62 1.65 -2.08 3.17
N ASN A 63 0.58 -1.58 3.79
CA ASN A 63 0.42 -0.18 4.15
C ASN A 63 -0.34 0.05 5.47
N GLY A 64 -0.64 -1.01 6.21
CA GLY A 64 -1.55 -0.95 7.36
C GLY A 64 -1.22 0.13 8.40
N PRO A 65 0.03 0.25 8.90
CA PRO A 65 0.39 1.32 9.81
C PRO A 65 0.24 2.71 9.21
N GLN A 66 0.70 2.91 7.96
CA GLN A 66 0.75 4.22 7.31
C GLN A 66 -0.64 4.78 7.00
N VAL A 67 -1.56 3.96 6.52
CA VAL A 67 -2.96 4.37 6.30
C VAL A 67 -3.60 4.79 7.63
N GLY A 68 -3.34 4.05 8.71
CA GLY A 68 -3.84 4.42 10.02
C GLY A 68 -3.29 5.75 10.55
N GLU A 69 -2.00 6.03 10.35
CA GLU A 69 -1.37 7.30 10.71
C GLU A 69 -1.96 8.47 9.90
N MET A 70 -2.18 8.29 8.60
CA MET A 70 -2.79 9.30 7.73
C MET A 70 -4.21 9.65 8.18
N LEU A 71 -5.01 8.66 8.55
CA LEU A 71 -6.35 8.87 9.09
C LEU A 71 -6.32 9.64 10.42
N LEU A 72 -5.39 9.33 11.31
CA LEU A 72 -5.24 10.07 12.57
C LEU A 72 -4.83 11.54 12.33
N MET A 73 -3.97 11.79 11.35
CA MET A 73 -3.61 13.16 10.95
C MET A 73 -4.82 13.92 10.43
N GLU A 74 -5.66 13.27 9.62
CA GLU A 74 -6.89 13.86 9.10
C GLU A 74 -7.86 14.20 10.23
N GLU A 75 -8.09 13.30 11.17
CA GLU A 75 -8.95 13.50 12.33
C GLU A 75 -8.47 14.67 13.20
N ALA A 76 -7.17 14.70 13.49
CA ALA A 76 -6.57 15.82 14.26
C ALA A 76 -6.69 17.17 13.53
N LEU A 77 -6.68 17.15 12.19
CA LEU A 77 -6.94 18.36 11.40
C LEU A 77 -8.44 18.70 11.39
N PHE A 78 -9.32 17.72 11.34
CA PHE A 78 -10.76 17.93 11.37
C PHE A 78 -11.21 18.61 12.66
N ASP A 79 -10.69 18.18 13.80
CA ASP A 79 -10.99 18.83 15.10
C ASP A 79 -10.56 20.29 15.14
N ARG A 80 -9.48 20.65 14.45
CA ARG A 80 -9.01 22.03 14.32
C ARG A 80 -9.81 22.87 13.30
N ARG A 81 -10.56 22.26 12.40
CA ARG A 81 -11.37 22.98 11.38
C ARG A 81 -12.42 23.87 12.01
N ASN A 82 -13.02 23.47 13.12
CA ASN A 82 -13.96 24.28 13.86
C ASN A 82 -13.35 25.65 14.32
N ALA A 83 -12.01 25.72 14.34
CA ALA A 83 -11.28 26.96 14.65
C ALA A 83 -10.99 27.84 13.41
N PHE A 84 -11.08 27.29 12.18
CA PHE A 84 -10.71 27.99 10.94
C PHE A 84 -11.88 28.31 10.01
N GLY A 85 -13.14 27.97 10.39
CA GLY A 85 -14.33 28.27 9.60
C GLY A 85 -14.77 27.16 8.66
N ASN A 86 -16.00 27.28 8.12
CA ASN A 86 -16.69 26.22 7.35
C ASN A 86 -16.16 25.93 5.93
N ASP A 87 -15.11 26.62 5.46
CA ASP A 87 -14.57 26.46 4.10
C ASP A 87 -13.48 25.37 3.99
N SER A 88 -13.31 24.54 5.00
CA SER A 88 -12.35 23.44 4.94
C SER A 88 -12.85 22.31 4.02
N PRO A 89 -11.98 21.68 3.20
CA PRO A 89 -12.38 20.56 2.38
C PRO A 89 -12.91 19.41 3.24
N MET A 90 -13.85 18.63 2.69
CA MET A 90 -14.35 17.42 3.34
C MET A 90 -13.21 16.43 3.58
N PRO A 91 -13.32 15.57 4.61
CA PRO A 91 -12.37 14.49 4.81
C PRO A 91 -12.23 13.64 3.53
N GLU A 92 -11.02 13.25 3.22
CA GLU A 92 -10.76 12.32 2.14
C GLU A 92 -11.24 10.92 2.54
N GLY A 93 -11.71 10.13 1.56
CA GLY A 93 -12.09 8.75 1.81
C GLY A 93 -10.88 7.85 2.09
N LEU A 94 -11.15 6.69 2.68
CA LEU A 94 -10.11 5.70 2.98
C LEU A 94 -9.35 5.23 1.73
N ASP A 95 -10.02 5.16 0.58
CA ASP A 95 -9.42 4.87 -0.71
C ASP A 95 -8.35 5.90 -1.12
N HIS A 96 -8.54 7.17 -0.80
CA HIS A 96 -7.54 8.24 -1.04
C HIS A 96 -6.31 8.05 -0.15
N TRP A 97 -6.48 7.65 1.11
CA TRP A 97 -5.36 7.36 2.00
C TRP A 97 -4.62 6.09 1.60
N VAL A 98 -5.32 5.09 1.10
CA VAL A 98 -4.67 3.92 0.47
C VAL A 98 -3.84 4.37 -0.75
N ALA A 99 -4.39 5.24 -1.61
CA ALA A 99 -3.66 5.79 -2.75
C ALA A 99 -2.42 6.61 -2.33
N ALA A 100 -2.57 7.49 -1.32
CA ALA A 100 -1.47 8.28 -0.78
C ALA A 100 -0.37 7.39 -0.20
N SER A 101 -0.73 6.30 0.50
CA SER A 101 0.24 5.34 1.03
C SER A 101 1.00 4.61 -0.08
N GLN A 102 0.36 4.28 -1.20
CA GLN A 102 1.05 3.72 -2.37
C GLN A 102 2.06 4.71 -2.96
N GLY A 103 1.71 5.99 -3.02
CA GLY A 103 2.62 7.03 -3.50
C GLY A 103 3.82 7.24 -2.59
N THR A 104 3.61 7.38 -1.29
CA THR A 104 4.70 7.65 -0.32
C THR A 104 5.63 6.46 -0.15
N LEU A 105 5.09 5.27 0.11
CA LEU A 105 5.90 4.06 0.25
C LEU A 105 6.55 3.66 -1.08
N GLY A 106 5.81 3.82 -2.19
CA GLY A 106 6.33 3.56 -3.52
C GLY A 106 7.52 4.45 -3.86
N HIS A 107 7.47 5.74 -3.53
CA HIS A 107 8.59 6.65 -3.70
C HIS A 107 9.83 6.20 -2.91
N ASP A 108 9.65 5.86 -1.63
CA ASP A 108 10.76 5.45 -0.77
C ASP A 108 11.40 4.15 -1.26
N ILE A 109 10.60 3.14 -1.60
CA ILE A 109 11.08 1.85 -2.10
C ILE A 109 11.77 2.03 -3.45
N ALA A 110 11.15 2.75 -4.40
CA ALA A 110 11.70 2.98 -5.73
C ALA A 110 13.05 3.70 -5.67
N THR A 111 13.15 4.76 -4.85
CA THR A 111 14.39 5.51 -4.68
C THR A 111 15.53 4.63 -4.13
N ARG A 112 15.24 3.80 -3.14
CA ARG A 112 16.21 2.87 -2.56
C ARG A 112 16.60 1.78 -3.56
N LEU A 113 15.62 1.19 -4.26
CA LEU A 113 15.87 0.16 -5.27
C LEU A 113 16.73 0.68 -6.42
N GLU A 114 16.45 1.88 -6.94
CA GLU A 114 17.31 2.49 -7.97
C GLU A 114 18.74 2.68 -7.51
N ASN A 115 18.97 3.06 -6.25
CA ASN A 115 20.29 3.17 -5.68
C ASN A 115 20.99 1.80 -5.60
N THR A 116 20.26 0.74 -5.22
CA THR A 116 20.79 -0.63 -5.19
C THR A 116 21.12 -1.13 -6.60
N LEU A 117 20.23 -0.92 -7.58
CA LEU A 117 20.48 -1.24 -8.99
C LEU A 117 21.76 -0.56 -9.50
N ARG A 118 21.92 0.73 -9.23
CA ARG A 118 23.15 1.48 -9.65
C ARG A 118 24.41 0.93 -8.99
N ARG A 119 24.37 0.58 -7.69
CA ARG A 119 25.52 -0.05 -6.98
C ARG A 119 25.90 -1.39 -7.61
N ARG A 120 24.90 -2.14 -8.11
CA ARG A 120 25.09 -3.42 -8.80
C ARG A 120 25.37 -3.29 -10.30
N GLY A 121 25.56 -2.05 -10.80
CA GLY A 121 25.84 -1.79 -12.23
C GLY A 121 24.64 -2.05 -13.15
N ARG A 122 23.43 -2.01 -12.63
CA ARG A 122 22.18 -2.23 -13.36
C ARG A 122 21.48 -0.91 -13.68
N HIS A 123 20.62 -0.92 -14.72
CA HIS A 123 20.01 0.30 -15.27
C HIS A 123 18.50 0.15 -15.54
N GLU A 124 17.85 -0.86 -14.96
CA GLU A 124 16.39 -1.01 -15.06
C GLU A 124 15.69 0.22 -14.49
N GLN A 125 14.63 0.63 -15.16
CA GLN A 125 13.74 1.65 -14.63
C GLN A 125 12.85 1.05 -13.53
N VAL A 126 12.64 1.78 -12.46
CA VAL A 126 11.67 1.42 -11.44
C VAL A 126 10.42 2.27 -11.63
N ALA A 127 9.29 1.63 -11.89
CA ALA A 127 8.01 2.29 -12.08
C ALA A 127 7.10 2.06 -10.89
N THR A 128 6.72 3.11 -10.19
CA THR A 128 5.67 3.05 -9.15
C THR A 128 4.33 3.35 -9.79
N LEU A 129 3.39 2.41 -9.69
CA LEU A 129 2.06 2.53 -10.23
C LEU A 129 1.02 2.51 -9.11
N VAL A 130 0.27 3.61 -8.99
CA VAL A 130 -0.92 3.67 -8.15
C VAL A 130 -1.95 2.72 -8.76
N THR A 131 -2.36 1.71 -8.00
CA THR A 131 -3.06 0.54 -8.52
C THR A 131 -4.44 0.42 -7.93
N ARG A 132 -5.46 0.36 -8.79
CA ARG A 132 -6.87 0.18 -8.43
C ARG A 132 -7.26 -1.28 -8.58
N VAL A 133 -8.06 -1.75 -7.64
CA VAL A 133 -8.53 -3.14 -7.60
C VAL A 133 -10.04 -3.14 -7.43
N GLU A 134 -10.71 -3.80 -8.36
CA GLU A 134 -12.17 -3.95 -8.35
C GLU A 134 -12.62 -4.88 -7.23
N VAL A 135 -13.65 -4.47 -6.52
CA VAL A 135 -14.32 -5.24 -5.47
C VAL A 135 -15.83 -5.21 -5.66
N SER A 136 -16.55 -6.18 -5.10
CA SER A 136 -18.00 -6.19 -5.14
C SER A 136 -18.60 -5.27 -4.07
N SER A 137 -19.52 -4.40 -4.45
CA SER A 137 -20.29 -3.59 -3.49
C SER A 137 -21.16 -4.42 -2.55
N SER A 138 -21.45 -5.68 -2.91
CA SER A 138 -22.22 -6.62 -2.11
C SER A 138 -21.37 -7.58 -1.28
N ASP A 139 -20.05 -7.33 -1.18
CA ASP A 139 -19.17 -8.18 -0.38
C ASP A 139 -19.57 -8.15 1.11
N PRO A 140 -19.68 -9.31 1.77
CA PRO A 140 -20.04 -9.39 3.19
C PRO A 140 -19.13 -8.58 4.13
N ALA A 141 -17.89 -8.33 3.76
CA ALA A 141 -16.96 -7.53 4.54
C ALA A 141 -17.47 -6.12 4.86
N PHE A 142 -18.35 -5.54 4.02
CA PHE A 142 -18.94 -4.23 4.30
C PHE A 142 -19.91 -4.24 5.45
N SER A 143 -20.57 -5.36 5.71
CA SER A 143 -21.46 -5.53 6.87
C SER A 143 -20.76 -6.09 8.11
N GLN A 144 -19.57 -6.68 7.94
CA GLN A 144 -18.77 -7.30 8.99
C GLN A 144 -17.29 -6.89 8.85
N PRO A 145 -16.94 -5.64 9.16
CA PRO A 145 -15.56 -5.16 9.05
C PRO A 145 -14.64 -5.88 10.05
N THR A 146 -13.50 -6.36 9.56
CA THR A 146 -12.53 -7.15 10.37
C THR A 146 -11.10 -6.71 10.20
N LYS A 147 -10.77 -5.90 9.17
CA LYS A 147 -9.39 -5.49 8.89
C LYS A 147 -8.94 -4.40 9.86
N PRO A 148 -7.97 -4.66 10.76
CA PRO A 148 -7.50 -3.64 11.70
C PRO A 148 -6.64 -2.61 10.98
N ILE A 149 -6.89 -1.34 11.28
CA ILE A 149 -6.09 -0.19 10.84
C ILE A 149 -5.74 0.71 12.02
N GLY A 150 -4.74 1.57 11.85
CA GLY A 150 -4.32 2.52 12.89
C GLY A 150 -3.70 1.85 14.14
N PRO A 151 -3.45 2.61 15.19
CA PRO A 151 -2.88 2.14 16.45
C PRO A 151 -3.90 1.38 17.30
N VAL A 152 -3.42 0.81 18.40
CA VAL A 152 -4.27 0.32 19.49
C VAL A 152 -4.97 1.50 20.14
N ILE A 153 -6.22 1.31 20.50
CA ILE A 153 -7.06 2.31 21.16
C ILE A 153 -6.99 2.06 22.67
N ASP A 154 -6.42 3.02 23.39
CA ASP A 154 -6.27 2.94 24.85
C ASP A 154 -7.56 3.39 25.57
N ASP A 155 -8.31 4.33 24.99
CA ASP A 155 -9.54 4.89 25.54
C ASP A 155 -10.69 4.75 24.54
N LEU A 156 -11.56 3.77 24.76
CA LEU A 156 -12.71 3.47 23.91
C LEU A 156 -13.83 4.56 24.00
N ASP A 157 -13.86 5.31 25.08
CA ASP A 157 -14.88 6.35 25.26
C ASP A 157 -14.55 7.62 24.44
N SER A 158 -13.32 7.72 23.95
CA SER A 158 -12.85 8.86 23.13
C SER A 158 -13.04 8.65 21.62
N VAL A 159 -13.42 7.45 21.16
CA VAL A 159 -13.54 7.17 19.72
C VAL A 159 -14.90 7.57 19.16
N PRO A 160 -15.01 7.98 17.89
CA PRO A 160 -16.28 8.26 17.25
C PRO A 160 -17.22 7.04 17.22
N ASP A 161 -18.51 7.24 17.49
CA ASP A 161 -19.55 6.19 17.42
C ASP A 161 -19.65 5.52 16.04
N THR A 162 -19.14 6.18 15.01
CA THR A 162 -19.14 5.68 13.63
C THR A 162 -18.05 4.63 13.36
N TRP A 163 -17.10 4.45 14.28
CA TRP A 163 -16.04 3.47 14.10
C TRP A 163 -16.49 2.07 14.49
N ALA A 164 -16.20 1.09 13.65
CA ALA A 164 -16.22 -0.30 14.06
C ALA A 164 -14.91 -0.62 14.79
N ILE A 165 -15.04 -1.20 15.99
CA ILE A 165 -13.90 -1.58 16.84
C ILE A 165 -13.83 -3.10 16.92
N GLY A 166 -12.64 -3.64 16.72
CA GLY A 166 -12.37 -5.08 16.80
C GLY A 166 -11.13 -5.41 17.61
N VAL A 167 -11.15 -6.58 18.25
CA VAL A 167 -9.97 -7.18 18.91
C VAL A 167 -9.55 -8.36 18.06
N THR A 168 -8.61 -8.13 17.16
CA THR A 168 -8.10 -9.18 16.26
C THR A 168 -7.02 -10.05 16.89
N ASN A 169 -6.34 -9.52 17.90
CA ASN A 169 -5.41 -10.23 18.75
C ASN A 169 -5.54 -9.70 20.18
N ILE A 170 -5.86 -10.57 21.13
CA ILE A 170 -6.08 -10.21 22.54
C ILE A 170 -4.84 -9.60 23.19
N ASP A 171 -3.65 -9.99 22.74
CA ASP A 171 -2.38 -9.47 23.25
C ASP A 171 -2.03 -8.08 22.72
N VAL A 172 -2.71 -7.63 21.65
CA VAL A 172 -2.47 -6.34 21.01
C VAL A 172 -3.46 -5.27 21.45
N GLY A 173 -4.70 -5.67 21.77
CA GLY A 173 -5.76 -4.76 22.19
C GLY A 173 -6.70 -4.32 21.06
N PRO A 174 -7.71 -3.47 21.38
CA PRO A 174 -8.71 -3.02 20.43
C PRO A 174 -8.14 -2.04 19.40
N ARG A 175 -8.63 -2.13 18.16
CA ARG A 175 -8.26 -1.24 17.06
C ARG A 175 -9.51 -0.91 16.22
N ARG A 176 -9.46 0.20 15.49
CA ARG A 176 -10.45 0.44 14.43
C ARG A 176 -10.36 -0.69 13.41
N VAL A 177 -11.51 -1.22 12.99
CA VAL A 177 -11.60 -2.19 11.90
C VAL A 177 -12.42 -1.63 10.75
N VAL A 178 -12.02 -1.99 9.53
CA VAL A 178 -12.68 -1.57 8.29
C VAL A 178 -13.01 -2.78 7.43
N ALA A 179 -13.85 -2.58 6.42
CA ALA A 179 -14.14 -3.61 5.43
C ALA A 179 -12.87 -4.05 4.70
N SER A 180 -12.77 -5.35 4.44
CA SER A 180 -11.68 -5.92 3.63
C SER A 180 -12.29 -6.88 2.60
N PRO A 181 -12.88 -6.33 1.52
CA PRO A 181 -13.54 -7.13 0.50
C PRO A 181 -12.54 -7.93 -0.33
N MET A 182 -13.01 -9.03 -0.91
CA MET A 182 -12.22 -9.86 -1.81
C MET A 182 -11.98 -9.13 -3.14
N PRO A 183 -10.73 -9.14 -3.67
CA PRO A 183 -10.42 -8.58 -4.97
C PRO A 183 -11.06 -9.40 -6.10
N ILE A 184 -11.58 -8.71 -7.12
CA ILE A 184 -12.15 -9.32 -8.33
C ILE A 184 -11.15 -9.21 -9.48
N SER A 185 -10.64 -8.02 -9.74
CA SER A 185 -9.72 -7.76 -10.84
C SER A 185 -8.79 -6.58 -10.53
N ILE A 186 -7.63 -6.55 -11.15
CA ILE A 186 -6.72 -5.41 -11.11
C ILE A 186 -7.04 -4.53 -12.32
N ILE A 187 -7.61 -3.34 -12.08
CA ILE A 187 -8.01 -2.40 -13.15
C ILE A 187 -6.81 -2.01 -14.02
N ASP A 188 -5.66 -1.83 -13.40
CA ASP A 188 -4.45 -1.32 -14.05
C ASP A 188 -3.53 -2.43 -14.59
N SER A 189 -4.03 -3.68 -14.75
CA SER A 189 -3.26 -4.85 -15.17
C SER A 189 -2.52 -4.66 -16.50
N ASP A 190 -3.17 -4.07 -17.50
CA ASP A 190 -2.57 -3.86 -18.83
C ASP A 190 -1.38 -2.88 -18.77
N ALA A 191 -1.47 -1.86 -17.93
CA ALA A 191 -0.39 -0.90 -17.70
C ALA A 191 0.80 -1.58 -16.99
N ILE A 192 0.53 -2.42 -15.98
CA ILE A 192 1.55 -3.22 -15.29
C ILE A 192 2.27 -4.12 -16.29
N GLU A 193 1.52 -4.84 -17.12
CA GLU A 193 2.11 -5.74 -18.12
C GLU A 193 2.95 -4.99 -19.15
N ALA A 194 2.48 -3.85 -19.64
CA ALA A 194 3.22 -3.02 -20.59
C ALA A 194 4.56 -2.52 -20.02
N LEU A 195 4.59 -2.10 -18.75
CA LEU A 195 5.81 -1.68 -18.07
C LEU A 195 6.79 -2.86 -17.89
N LEU A 196 6.29 -4.03 -17.51
CA LEU A 196 7.10 -5.24 -17.38
C LEU A 196 7.68 -5.68 -18.72
N LEU A 197 6.93 -5.58 -19.81
CA LEU A 197 7.41 -5.88 -21.16
C LEU A 197 8.46 -4.87 -21.63
N ALA A 198 8.34 -3.60 -21.24
CA ALA A 198 9.35 -2.58 -21.48
C ALA A 198 10.64 -2.81 -20.66
N GLY A 199 10.62 -3.72 -19.70
CA GLY A 199 11.77 -4.09 -18.87
C GLY A 199 11.91 -3.28 -17.59
N ALA A 200 10.85 -2.61 -17.16
CA ALA A 200 10.83 -1.96 -15.85
C ALA A 200 10.62 -3.00 -14.72
N VAL A 201 11.15 -2.67 -13.55
CA VAL A 201 10.70 -3.24 -12.29
C VAL A 201 9.46 -2.48 -11.88
N VAL A 202 8.34 -3.17 -11.65
CA VAL A 202 7.06 -2.51 -11.38
C VAL A 202 6.70 -2.65 -9.91
N LEU A 203 6.55 -1.53 -9.24
CA LEU A 203 6.04 -1.45 -7.87
C LEU A 203 4.56 -1.07 -7.92
N CYS A 204 3.68 -2.00 -7.56
CA CYS A 204 2.24 -1.84 -7.71
C CYS A 204 1.46 -2.66 -6.67
N GLY A 205 0.15 -2.46 -6.59
CA GLY A 205 -0.72 -3.20 -5.68
C GLY A 205 -0.44 -2.98 -4.21
N GLY A 206 0.17 -1.85 -3.84
CA GLY A 206 0.48 -1.53 -2.45
C GLY A 206 -0.76 -1.56 -1.56
N GLY A 207 -0.67 -2.22 -0.40
CA GLY A 207 -1.79 -2.41 0.52
C GLY A 207 -2.92 -3.27 -0.03
N GLY A 208 -2.65 -4.11 -1.04
CA GLY A 208 -3.66 -4.91 -1.74
C GLY A 208 -4.35 -4.17 -2.90
N GLY A 209 -4.01 -2.90 -3.13
CA GLY A 209 -4.64 -2.04 -4.12
C GLY A 209 -5.69 -1.09 -3.54
N ILE A 210 -6.04 -0.06 -4.31
CA ILE A 210 -7.10 0.89 -3.97
C ILE A 210 -8.44 0.25 -4.34
N PRO A 211 -9.34 0.01 -3.34
CA PRO A 211 -10.62 -0.62 -3.63
C PRO A 211 -11.52 0.30 -4.42
N VAL A 212 -12.03 -0.22 -5.54
CA VAL A 212 -12.98 0.49 -6.39
C VAL A 212 -14.15 -0.41 -6.79
N ILE A 213 -15.30 0.18 -7.04
CA ILE A 213 -16.43 -0.47 -7.67
C ILE A 213 -16.49 0.00 -9.12
N ALA A 214 -16.58 -0.95 -10.05
CA ALA A 214 -16.79 -0.67 -11.47
C ALA A 214 -18.23 -1.05 -11.86
N ASP A 215 -18.99 -0.11 -12.36
CA ASP A 215 -20.37 -0.31 -12.85
C ASP A 215 -20.61 0.48 -14.15
N LYS A 216 -21.88 0.50 -14.60
CA LYS A 216 -22.28 1.25 -15.81
C LYS A 216 -22.07 2.77 -15.69
N GLY A 217 -21.93 3.29 -14.48
CA GLY A 217 -21.69 4.71 -14.19
C GLY A 217 -20.20 5.07 -14.18
N GLY A 218 -19.32 4.08 -14.23
CA GLY A 218 -17.86 4.25 -14.21
C GLY A 218 -17.19 3.59 -13.02
N ILE A 219 -15.99 4.06 -12.68
CA ILE A 219 -15.18 3.56 -11.57
C ILE A 219 -15.28 4.53 -10.41
N LYS A 220 -15.55 4.02 -9.20
CA LYS A 220 -15.68 4.82 -7.99
C LYS A 220 -14.95 4.17 -6.82
N GLY A 221 -14.18 4.95 -6.06
CA GLY A 221 -13.55 4.53 -4.81
C GLY A 221 -14.58 4.14 -3.73
N ILE A 222 -14.17 3.29 -2.81
CA ILE A 222 -15.03 2.82 -1.72
C ILE A 222 -14.23 2.72 -0.40
N GLU A 223 -14.93 2.97 0.71
CA GLU A 223 -14.39 2.91 2.07
C GLU A 223 -14.01 1.47 2.49
N ALA A 224 -12.82 1.03 2.12
CA ALA A 224 -12.30 -0.30 2.42
C ALA A 224 -10.77 -0.34 2.34
N VAL A 225 -10.17 -1.42 2.84
CA VAL A 225 -8.76 -1.75 2.65
C VAL A 225 -8.65 -3.22 2.26
N ILE A 226 -8.14 -3.50 1.07
CA ILE A 226 -7.93 -4.88 0.61
C ILE A 226 -6.76 -5.50 1.40
N ASP A 227 -6.82 -6.79 1.69
CA ASP A 227 -5.67 -7.50 2.21
C ASP A 227 -4.67 -7.81 1.09
N LYS A 228 -3.38 -7.55 1.32
CA LYS A 228 -2.34 -7.84 0.33
C LYS A 228 -2.12 -9.35 0.13
N ASP A 229 -2.44 -10.18 1.14
CA ASP A 229 -2.27 -11.62 1.15
C ASP A 229 -3.51 -12.30 0.57
#